data_833e64c979916a0be3211aaf1b38e516
#
_entry.id   833e64c979916a0be3211aaf1b38e516
#
_cell.length_a   1.000
_cell.length_b   1.000
_cell.length_c   1.000
_cell.angle_alpha   90.00
_cell.angle_beta   90.00
_cell.angle_gamma   90.00
#
_symmetry.space_group_name_H-M   'P 1'
#
loop_
_entity.id
_entity.type
_entity.pdbx_description
1 polymer ?
#
loop_
_entity_poly.entity_id
_entity_poly.type
_entity_poly.pdbx_seq_one_letter_code
_entity_poly.pdbx_strand_id
1 'polypeptide(L)'
;MTLVSKTFELYGKTYTLESGELAKQATGSVLVKQGDTTANVTVVVSKERKNYDFFPLTVDFIEKMYAVGRIPGGYLKREGRPSDKATLTARMIDRPIRPSFPDGFRNEVHVVATSLVADQVNPIDVICTMGASLAMTLGGVPFEGPLACVRIGRDRETGEFIVNPTYEERDNSDLDLELA
;
A
#
# COMPACT_ATOMS: atom_id res chain seq x y z
N MET A 1 -18.78 0.54 13.47
CA MET A 1 -18.14 -0.62 12.83
C MET A 1 -17.41 -1.40 13.90
N THR A 2 -17.47 -2.71 13.89
CA THR A 2 -16.73 -3.57 14.82
C THR A 2 -15.34 -3.82 14.23
N LEU A 3 -14.30 -3.85 15.06
CA LEU A 3 -12.96 -4.25 14.63
C LEU A 3 -12.99 -5.70 14.13
N VAL A 4 -12.49 -5.89 12.93
CA VAL A 4 -12.25 -7.20 12.34
C VAL A 4 -10.76 -7.32 12.09
N SER A 5 -10.13 -8.36 12.63
CA SER A 5 -8.71 -8.63 12.47
C SER A 5 -8.50 -10.05 11.97
N LYS A 6 -7.56 -10.22 11.04
CA LYS A 6 -7.14 -11.52 10.54
C LYS A 6 -5.62 -11.56 10.41
N THR A 7 -5.02 -12.57 11.04
CA THR A 7 -3.59 -12.84 10.93
C THR A 7 -3.37 -14.16 10.18
N PHE A 8 -2.37 -14.19 9.31
CA PHE A 8 -1.98 -15.38 8.54
C PHE A 8 -0.48 -15.37 8.28
N GLU A 9 0.06 -16.53 7.98
CA GLU A 9 1.45 -16.69 7.57
C GLU A 9 1.54 -17.00 6.08
N LEU A 10 2.48 -16.37 5.39
CA LEU A 10 2.78 -16.62 4.00
C LEU A 10 4.30 -16.55 3.79
N TYR A 11 4.87 -17.65 3.28
CA TYR A 11 6.32 -17.80 3.06
C TYR A 11 7.16 -17.43 4.29
N GLY A 12 6.77 -17.94 5.48
CA GLY A 12 7.46 -17.69 6.73
C GLY A 12 7.33 -16.28 7.31
N LYS A 13 6.47 -15.43 6.72
CA LYS A 13 6.22 -14.05 7.16
C LYS A 13 4.80 -13.91 7.66
N THR A 14 4.63 -13.21 8.79
CA THR A 14 3.31 -12.99 9.40
C THR A 14 2.71 -11.68 8.90
N TYR A 15 1.48 -11.76 8.44
CA TYR A 15 0.68 -10.62 8.01
C TYR A 15 -0.56 -10.48 8.88
N THR A 16 -0.89 -9.25 9.25
CA THR A 16 -2.14 -8.95 9.97
C THR A 16 -2.89 -7.85 9.22
N LEU A 17 -4.18 -8.09 8.99
CA LEU A 17 -5.10 -7.17 8.33
C LEU A 17 -6.20 -6.80 9.32
N GLU A 18 -6.41 -5.49 9.54
CA GLU A 18 -7.40 -4.99 10.48
C GLU A 18 -8.26 -3.92 9.81
N SER A 19 -9.58 -3.97 10.07
CA SER A 19 -10.52 -2.96 9.55
C SER A 19 -11.57 -2.61 10.60
N GLY A 20 -12.09 -1.38 10.54
CA GLY A 20 -13.17 -0.91 11.40
C GLY A 20 -12.72 -0.05 12.57
N GLU A 21 -11.43 0.12 12.84
CA GLU A 21 -10.92 0.96 13.94
C GLU A 21 -10.52 2.36 13.48
N LEU A 22 -9.72 2.45 12.42
CA LEU A 22 -9.17 3.70 11.91
C LEU A 22 -9.96 4.23 10.72
N ALA A 23 -9.87 5.55 10.50
CA ALA A 23 -10.41 6.25 9.33
C ALA A 23 -11.88 5.89 8.99
N LYS A 24 -12.75 5.90 9.99
CA LYS A 24 -14.17 5.49 9.89
C LYS A 24 -15.02 6.30 8.91
N GLN A 25 -14.53 7.45 8.45
CA GLN A 25 -15.21 8.30 7.47
C GLN A 25 -14.81 7.99 6.03
N ALA A 26 -13.75 7.20 5.82
CA ALA A 26 -13.36 6.75 4.49
C ALA A 26 -14.39 5.73 3.95
N THR A 27 -14.46 5.59 2.64
CA THR A 27 -15.28 4.55 1.98
C THR A 27 -14.81 3.16 2.39
N GLY A 28 -13.50 2.95 2.45
CA GLY A 28 -12.86 1.75 2.99
C GLY A 28 -11.56 2.09 3.69
N SER A 29 -11.21 1.34 4.74
CA SER A 29 -9.98 1.52 5.52
C SER A 29 -9.46 0.19 6.02
N VAL A 30 -8.15 -0.02 5.87
CA VAL A 30 -7.45 -1.23 6.31
C VAL A 30 -6.11 -0.84 6.93
N LEU A 31 -5.84 -1.37 8.09
CA LEU A 31 -4.52 -1.38 8.69
C LEU A 31 -3.83 -2.68 8.30
N VAL A 32 -2.67 -2.59 7.65
CA VAL A 32 -1.89 -3.75 7.20
C VAL A 32 -0.58 -3.78 7.95
N LYS A 33 -0.21 -4.97 8.43
CA LYS A 33 1.03 -5.20 9.18
C LYS A 33 1.81 -6.37 8.56
N GLN A 34 3.12 -6.22 8.48
CA GLN A 34 4.07 -7.30 8.21
C GLN A 34 5.23 -7.16 9.20
N GLY A 35 5.36 -8.10 10.11
CA GLY A 35 6.24 -7.90 11.27
C GLY A 35 5.79 -6.64 12.04
N ASP A 36 6.75 -5.73 12.30
CA ASP A 36 6.45 -4.45 12.96
C ASP A 36 6.12 -3.33 11.94
N THR A 37 6.39 -3.53 10.65
CA THR A 37 6.00 -2.54 9.61
C THR A 37 4.49 -2.48 9.49
N THR A 38 3.94 -1.27 9.63
CA THR A 38 2.49 -1.02 9.66
C THR A 38 2.12 0.15 8.76
N ALA A 39 1.12 -0.06 7.90
CA ALA A 39 0.52 0.96 7.07
C ALA A 39 -0.99 1.04 7.25
N ASN A 40 -1.53 2.25 7.27
CA ASN A 40 -2.97 2.48 7.15
C ASN A 40 -3.30 2.86 5.70
N VAL A 41 -4.16 2.10 5.06
CA VAL A 41 -4.58 2.35 3.68
C VAL A 41 -6.06 2.66 3.66
N THR A 42 -6.39 3.81 3.08
CA THR A 42 -7.77 4.31 2.98
C THR A 42 -8.15 4.56 1.55
N VAL A 43 -9.43 4.37 1.26
CA VAL A 43 -10.02 4.68 -0.04
C VAL A 43 -11.23 5.57 0.17
N VAL A 44 -11.32 6.63 -0.59
CA VAL A 44 -12.49 7.52 -0.65
C VAL A 44 -12.97 7.59 -2.09
N VAL A 45 -14.27 7.37 -2.28
CA VAL A 45 -14.92 7.49 -3.60
C VAL A 45 -15.94 8.62 -3.54
N SER A 46 -15.83 9.57 -4.47
CA SER A 46 -16.82 10.65 -4.61
C SER A 46 -18.17 10.07 -5.04
N LYS A 47 -19.24 10.59 -4.43
CA LYS A 47 -20.63 10.26 -4.85
C LYS A 47 -20.99 10.88 -6.19
N GLU A 48 -20.34 11.98 -6.55
CA GLU A 48 -20.60 12.71 -7.77
C GLU A 48 -19.74 12.19 -8.93
N ARG A 49 -20.39 11.90 -10.04
CA ARG A 49 -19.67 11.64 -11.29
C ARG A 49 -19.12 12.95 -11.84
N LYS A 50 -17.82 12.96 -12.14
CA LYS A 50 -17.17 14.11 -12.79
C LYS A 50 -17.33 14.03 -14.31
N ASN A 51 -17.37 15.18 -14.95
CA ASN A 51 -17.43 15.28 -16.41
C ASN A 51 -16.00 15.35 -16.99
N TYR A 52 -15.23 14.25 -16.75
CA TYR A 52 -13.87 14.10 -17.28
C TYR A 52 -13.85 13.06 -18.40
N ASP A 53 -12.93 13.23 -19.34
CA ASP A 53 -12.68 12.25 -20.41
C ASP A 53 -11.86 11.04 -19.93
N PHE A 54 -11.30 11.13 -18.74
CA PHE A 54 -10.44 10.10 -18.11
C PHE A 54 -10.99 9.66 -16.75
N PHE A 55 -10.47 8.54 -16.25
CA PHE A 55 -10.76 8.05 -14.90
C PHE A 55 -9.93 8.82 -13.85
N PRO A 56 -10.56 9.59 -12.95
CA PRO A 56 -9.87 10.42 -11.96
C PRO A 56 -9.48 9.59 -10.73
N LEU A 57 -8.47 8.74 -10.85
CA LEU A 57 -7.84 8.00 -9.75
C LEU A 57 -6.59 8.75 -9.30
N THR A 58 -6.52 9.05 -8.01
CA THR A 58 -5.33 9.58 -7.33
C THR A 58 -4.87 8.58 -6.29
N VAL A 59 -3.57 8.27 -6.29
CA VAL A 59 -2.95 7.39 -5.30
C VAL A 59 -1.79 8.14 -4.66
N ASP A 60 -1.84 8.28 -3.34
CA ASP A 60 -0.78 8.89 -2.55
C ASP A 60 -0.17 7.87 -1.58
N PHE A 61 1.15 7.81 -1.55
CA PHE A 61 1.90 7.14 -0.50
C PHE A 61 2.58 8.18 0.37
N ILE A 62 2.26 8.17 1.67
CA ILE A 62 2.73 9.17 2.62
C ILE A 62 3.72 8.52 3.58
N GLU A 63 5.00 8.87 3.42
CA GLU A 63 6.03 8.55 4.38
C GLU A 63 5.98 9.54 5.55
N LYS A 64 6.01 9.00 6.76
CA LYS A 64 6.03 9.80 7.98
C LYS A 64 7.34 9.58 8.74
N MET A 65 8.01 10.65 9.09
CA MET A 65 9.27 10.58 9.85
C MET A 65 9.07 9.92 11.21
N TYR A 66 7.90 10.08 11.83
CA TYR A 66 7.58 9.41 13.09
C TYR A 66 7.51 7.88 12.96
N ALA A 67 7.27 7.34 11.76
CA ALA A 67 7.24 5.89 11.51
C ALA A 67 8.58 5.21 11.84
N VAL A 68 9.68 5.97 11.80
CA VAL A 68 11.02 5.54 12.20
C VAL A 68 11.52 6.28 13.45
N GLY A 69 10.61 6.82 14.26
CA GLY A 69 10.92 7.53 15.50
C GLY A 69 11.66 8.87 15.32
N ARG A 70 11.54 9.51 14.15
CA ARG A 70 12.23 10.77 13.84
C ARG A 70 11.26 11.94 13.71
N ILE A 71 11.78 13.15 13.92
CA ILE A 71 11.09 14.42 13.68
C ILE A 71 11.66 15.04 12.41
N PRO A 72 10.81 15.64 11.53
CA PRO A 72 11.31 16.33 10.35
C PRO A 72 12.40 17.37 10.68
N GLY A 73 13.53 17.31 9.97
CA GLY A 73 14.72 18.09 10.30
C GLY A 73 14.68 19.56 9.86
N GLY A 74 13.77 19.93 8.96
CA GLY A 74 13.67 21.31 8.46
C GLY A 74 13.21 22.31 9.52
N TYR A 75 13.41 23.61 9.26
CA TYR A 75 13.02 24.70 10.15
C TYR A 75 11.53 24.65 10.54
N LEU A 76 10.65 24.35 9.59
CA LEU A 76 9.19 24.27 9.81
C LEU A 76 8.74 22.97 10.53
N LYS A 77 9.64 22.01 10.76
CA LYS A 77 9.32 20.71 11.37
C LYS A 77 8.13 20.01 10.69
N ARG A 78 8.04 20.12 9.37
CA ARG A 78 7.00 19.49 8.54
C ARG A 78 7.61 18.46 7.60
N GLU A 79 6.80 17.45 7.25
CA GLU A 79 7.08 16.58 6.11
C GLU A 79 7.18 17.45 4.85
N GLY A 80 8.19 17.24 4.05
CA GLY A 80 8.40 17.97 2.81
C GLY A 80 7.54 17.45 1.66
N ARG A 81 8.03 17.63 0.44
CA ARG A 81 7.47 16.96 -0.74
C ARG A 81 7.70 15.45 -0.61
N PRO A 82 6.82 14.61 -1.22
CA PRO A 82 7.06 13.17 -1.31
C PRO A 82 8.45 12.88 -1.88
N SER A 83 9.12 11.87 -1.35
CA SER A 83 10.39 11.39 -1.89
C SER A 83 10.15 10.71 -3.26
N ASP A 84 11.21 10.54 -4.05
CA ASP A 84 11.13 9.77 -5.30
C ASP A 84 10.65 8.32 -5.02
N LYS A 85 11.12 7.74 -3.92
CA LYS A 85 10.68 6.42 -3.44
C LYS A 85 9.17 6.42 -3.15
N ALA A 86 8.67 7.41 -2.42
CA ALA A 86 7.24 7.53 -2.12
C ALA A 86 6.40 7.67 -3.39
N THR A 87 6.88 8.47 -4.34
CA THR A 87 6.22 8.65 -5.64
C THR A 87 6.19 7.34 -6.45
N LEU A 88 7.30 6.59 -6.45
CA LEU A 88 7.36 5.28 -7.13
C LEU A 88 6.43 4.27 -6.46
N THR A 89 6.41 4.19 -5.12
CA THR A 89 5.49 3.32 -4.38
C THR A 89 4.03 3.66 -4.69
N ALA A 90 3.66 4.94 -4.73
CA ALA A 90 2.31 5.34 -5.13
C ALA A 90 1.96 4.86 -6.55
N ARG A 91 2.90 4.94 -7.50
CA ARG A 91 2.71 4.45 -8.87
C ARG A 91 2.63 2.92 -8.95
N MET A 92 3.35 2.21 -8.08
CA MET A 92 3.26 0.75 -7.98
C MET A 92 1.87 0.31 -7.51
N ILE A 93 1.26 1.05 -6.60
CA ILE A 93 -0.12 0.83 -6.16
C ILE A 93 -1.12 1.19 -7.29
N ASP A 94 -0.92 2.32 -7.98
CA ASP A 94 -1.85 2.83 -9.00
C ASP A 94 -1.95 1.88 -10.22
N ARG A 95 -0.81 1.38 -10.71
CA ARG A 95 -0.74 0.65 -11.98
C ARG A 95 -1.60 -0.62 -12.04
N PRO A 96 -1.61 -1.52 -11.05
CA PRO A 96 -2.46 -2.70 -11.08
C PRO A 96 -3.93 -2.38 -10.79
N ILE A 97 -4.20 -1.33 -10.02
CA ILE A 97 -5.55 -0.96 -9.60
C ILE A 97 -6.33 -0.27 -10.72
N ARG A 98 -5.69 0.62 -11.46
CA ARG A 98 -6.32 1.46 -12.49
C ARG A 98 -7.04 0.68 -13.58
N PRO A 99 -6.46 -0.37 -14.18
CA PRO A 99 -7.14 -1.15 -15.22
C PRO A 99 -8.26 -2.03 -14.69
N SER A 100 -8.35 -2.23 -13.37
CA SER A 100 -9.39 -3.07 -12.73
C SER A 100 -10.71 -2.33 -12.50
N PHE A 101 -10.81 -1.07 -12.89
CA PHE A 101 -12.08 -0.35 -12.85
C PHE A 101 -12.86 -0.54 -14.16
N PRO A 102 -14.20 -0.60 -14.09
CA PRO A 102 -15.03 -0.74 -15.28
C PRO A 102 -14.92 0.46 -16.22
N ASP A 103 -15.02 0.18 -17.50
CA ASP A 103 -15.03 1.23 -18.53
C ASP A 103 -16.11 2.27 -18.26
N GLY A 104 -15.76 3.55 -18.41
CA GLY A 104 -16.68 4.65 -18.21
C GLY A 104 -16.92 5.03 -16.75
N PHE A 105 -16.25 4.41 -15.78
CA PHE A 105 -16.26 4.88 -14.39
C PHE A 105 -15.57 6.25 -14.30
N ARG A 106 -16.26 7.26 -13.73
CA ARG A 106 -15.82 8.68 -13.73
C ARG A 106 -15.96 9.33 -12.35
N ASN A 107 -16.29 8.57 -11.32
CA ASN A 107 -16.25 9.07 -9.96
C ASN A 107 -14.79 9.23 -9.54
N GLU A 108 -14.49 10.28 -8.81
CA GLU A 108 -13.16 10.49 -8.26
C GLU A 108 -12.86 9.46 -7.17
N VAL A 109 -11.73 8.79 -7.30
CA VAL A 109 -11.23 7.83 -6.32
C VAL A 109 -9.89 8.31 -5.79
N HIS A 110 -9.77 8.39 -4.48
CA HIS A 110 -8.52 8.74 -3.82
C HIS A 110 -8.10 7.61 -2.87
N VAL A 111 -6.95 7.03 -3.14
CA VAL A 111 -6.31 6.02 -2.32
C VAL A 111 -5.15 6.68 -1.58
N VAL A 112 -5.12 6.55 -0.27
CA VAL A 112 -4.02 7.08 0.56
C VAL A 112 -3.45 5.96 1.40
N ALA A 113 -2.19 5.62 1.16
CA ALA A 113 -1.42 4.70 1.99
C ALA A 113 -0.47 5.50 2.88
N THR A 114 -0.59 5.37 4.19
CA THR A 114 0.23 6.10 5.17
C THR A 114 1.07 5.12 5.98
N SER A 115 2.39 5.31 5.95
CA SER A 115 3.32 4.57 6.81
C SER A 115 3.15 5.05 8.26
N LEU A 116 2.74 4.13 9.16
CA LEU A 116 2.60 4.42 10.59
C LEU A 116 3.81 3.95 11.39
N VAL A 117 4.34 2.76 11.06
CA VAL A 117 5.55 2.19 11.66
C VAL A 117 6.37 1.55 10.54
N ALA A 118 7.67 1.73 10.57
CA ALA A 118 8.62 1.09 9.66
C ALA A 118 9.77 0.48 10.48
N ASP A 119 9.86 -0.84 10.45
CA ASP A 119 10.89 -1.62 11.18
C ASP A 119 12.26 -1.59 10.50
N GLN A 120 12.34 -1.00 9.30
CA GLN A 120 13.53 -0.95 8.45
C GLN A 120 14.04 -2.33 7.99
N VAL A 121 13.25 -3.36 8.19
CA VAL A 121 13.51 -4.73 7.73
C VAL A 121 12.58 -5.10 6.58
N ASN A 122 11.29 -4.88 6.77
CA ASN A 122 10.25 -5.27 5.81
C ASN A 122 9.86 -4.09 4.90
N PRO A 123 9.98 -4.24 3.56
CA PRO A 123 9.49 -3.23 2.62
C PRO A 123 7.97 -3.03 2.74
N ILE A 124 7.54 -1.77 2.69
CA ILE A 124 6.14 -1.39 2.92
C ILE A 124 5.28 -1.40 1.64
N ASP A 125 5.90 -1.43 0.48
CA ASP A 125 5.26 -1.26 -0.84
C ASP A 125 4.21 -2.35 -1.15
N VAL A 126 4.60 -3.63 -1.02
CA VAL A 126 3.71 -4.78 -1.25
C VAL A 126 2.50 -4.76 -0.33
N ILE A 127 2.72 -4.50 0.98
CA ILE A 127 1.60 -4.47 1.93
C ILE A 127 0.65 -3.31 1.69
N CYS A 128 1.15 -2.17 1.17
CA CYS A 128 0.30 -1.05 0.79
C CYS A 128 -0.58 -1.39 -0.43
N THR A 129 -0.05 -2.12 -1.41
CA THR A 129 -0.82 -2.58 -2.57
C THR A 129 -1.93 -3.56 -2.16
N MET A 130 -1.60 -4.54 -1.30
CA MET A 130 -2.61 -5.44 -0.72
C MET A 130 -3.65 -4.68 0.10
N GLY A 131 -3.21 -3.71 0.91
CA GLY A 131 -4.08 -2.86 1.71
C GLY A 131 -5.04 -2.04 0.86
N ALA A 132 -4.59 -1.48 -0.26
CA ALA A 132 -5.42 -0.72 -1.18
C ALA A 132 -6.48 -1.60 -1.84
N SER A 133 -6.10 -2.79 -2.32
CA SER A 133 -7.02 -3.77 -2.86
C SER A 133 -8.11 -4.17 -1.86
N LEU A 134 -7.69 -4.47 -0.61
CA LEU A 134 -8.63 -4.86 0.43
C LEU A 134 -9.52 -3.70 0.88
N ALA A 135 -8.99 -2.48 1.00
CA ALA A 135 -9.77 -1.30 1.36
C ALA A 135 -10.86 -1.00 0.32
N MET A 136 -10.55 -1.16 -0.97
CA MET A 136 -11.54 -1.01 -2.05
C MET A 136 -12.61 -2.10 -1.99
N THR A 137 -12.22 -3.36 -1.77
CA THR A 137 -13.14 -4.50 -1.65
C THR A 137 -14.10 -4.30 -0.48
N LEU A 138 -13.58 -3.97 0.71
CA LEU A 138 -14.39 -3.73 1.91
C LEU A 138 -15.27 -2.47 1.78
N GLY A 139 -14.80 -1.47 1.05
CA GLY A 139 -15.56 -0.25 0.76
C GLY A 139 -16.65 -0.42 -0.30
N GLY A 140 -16.76 -1.59 -0.93
CA GLY A 140 -17.72 -1.84 -2.01
C GLY A 140 -17.46 -0.98 -3.25
N VAL A 141 -16.20 -0.63 -3.50
CA VAL A 141 -15.80 0.12 -4.69
C VAL A 141 -15.94 -0.77 -5.92
N PRO A 142 -16.53 -0.28 -7.02
CA PRO A 142 -16.75 -1.10 -8.22
C PRO A 142 -15.43 -1.28 -8.99
N PHE A 143 -14.62 -2.25 -8.59
CA PHE A 143 -13.42 -2.65 -9.30
C PHE A 143 -13.34 -4.19 -9.38
N GLU A 144 -12.68 -4.69 -10.41
CA GLU A 144 -12.51 -6.14 -10.65
C GLU A 144 -11.35 -6.69 -9.81
N GLY A 145 -11.56 -6.75 -8.51
CA GLY A 145 -10.61 -7.27 -7.53
C GLY A 145 -11.19 -8.42 -6.70
N PRO A 146 -10.49 -8.89 -5.67
CA PRO A 146 -9.26 -8.35 -5.09
C PRO A 146 -7.99 -8.62 -5.93
N LEU A 147 -7.02 -7.70 -5.81
CA LEU A 147 -5.69 -7.85 -6.40
C LEU A 147 -4.72 -8.38 -5.34
N ALA A 148 -3.80 -9.22 -5.76
CA ALA A 148 -2.66 -9.65 -4.96
C ALA A 148 -1.38 -8.99 -5.52
N CYS A 149 -0.40 -8.80 -4.65
CA CYS A 149 0.90 -8.28 -5.01
C CYS A 149 1.99 -9.06 -4.28
N VAL A 150 3.07 -9.37 -4.98
CA VAL A 150 4.26 -9.99 -4.41
C VAL A 150 5.51 -9.35 -5.02
N ARG A 151 6.58 -9.30 -4.24
CA ARG A 151 7.91 -8.98 -4.71
C ARG A 151 8.75 -10.24 -4.72
N ILE A 152 9.51 -10.47 -5.76
CA ILE A 152 10.39 -11.63 -5.92
C ILE A 152 11.82 -11.14 -6.04
N GLY A 153 12.67 -11.61 -5.14
CA GLY A 153 14.12 -11.55 -5.24
C GLY A 153 14.71 -12.89 -5.65
N ARG A 154 15.98 -12.89 -6.03
CA ARG A 154 16.76 -14.11 -6.23
C ARG A 154 18.11 -13.94 -5.56
N ASP A 155 18.41 -14.84 -4.63
CA ASP A 155 19.69 -14.87 -3.95
C ASP A 155 20.84 -15.12 -4.96
N ARG A 156 21.89 -14.30 -4.90
CA ARG A 156 23.01 -14.35 -5.84
C ARG A 156 23.88 -15.59 -5.70
N GLU A 157 23.97 -16.15 -4.50
CA GLU A 157 24.86 -17.27 -4.19
C GLU A 157 24.17 -18.60 -4.44
N THR A 158 22.92 -18.73 -3.97
CA THR A 158 22.16 -19.99 -4.07
C THR A 158 21.31 -20.10 -5.32
N GLY A 159 20.93 -18.95 -5.93
CA GLY A 159 20.00 -18.88 -7.06
C GLY A 159 18.54 -19.13 -6.67
N GLU A 160 18.23 -19.25 -5.39
CA GLU A 160 16.87 -19.48 -4.89
C GLU A 160 16.01 -18.22 -4.95
N PHE A 161 14.72 -18.39 -5.25
CA PHE A 161 13.76 -17.29 -5.25
C PHE A 161 13.26 -17.00 -3.85
N ILE A 162 13.22 -15.71 -3.49
CA ILE A 162 12.74 -15.21 -2.21
C ILE A 162 11.48 -14.40 -2.44
N VAL A 163 10.39 -14.76 -1.75
CA VAL A 163 9.11 -14.04 -1.82
C VAL A 163 9.08 -12.93 -0.75
N ASN A 164 8.74 -11.72 -1.18
CA ASN A 164 8.70 -10.52 -0.36
C ASN A 164 9.99 -10.31 0.44
N PRO A 165 11.16 -10.22 -0.22
CA PRO A 165 12.45 -10.14 0.45
C PRO A 165 12.54 -8.92 1.37
N THR A 166 13.27 -9.07 2.48
CA THR A 166 13.67 -7.96 3.36
C THR A 166 14.60 -7.00 2.61
N TYR A 167 14.91 -5.84 3.19
CA TYR A 167 15.87 -4.93 2.57
C TYR A 167 17.26 -5.57 2.41
N GLU A 168 17.72 -6.33 3.40
CA GLU A 168 19.01 -7.04 3.34
C GLU A 168 19.02 -8.12 2.25
N GLU A 169 17.97 -8.94 2.16
CA GLU A 169 17.81 -9.94 1.10
C GLU A 169 17.74 -9.30 -0.29
N ARG A 170 17.13 -8.11 -0.42
CA ARG A 170 17.10 -7.35 -1.68
C ARG A 170 18.47 -6.85 -2.10
N ASP A 171 19.27 -6.35 -1.17
CA ASP A 171 20.64 -5.87 -1.45
C ASP A 171 21.54 -7.01 -1.94
N ASN A 172 21.29 -8.24 -1.47
CA ASN A 172 21.99 -9.45 -1.90
C ASN A 172 21.35 -10.14 -3.12
N SER A 173 20.28 -9.59 -3.66
CA SER A 173 19.55 -10.16 -4.80
C SER A 173 20.08 -9.62 -6.12
N ASP A 174 20.02 -10.46 -7.17
CA ASP A 174 20.26 -10.07 -8.57
C ASP A 174 18.96 -9.90 -9.36
N LEU A 175 17.82 -10.14 -8.73
CA LEU A 175 16.48 -9.91 -9.26
C LEU A 175 15.68 -9.06 -8.28
N ASP A 176 15.00 -8.05 -8.79
CA ASP A 176 13.98 -7.29 -8.05
C ASP A 176 12.76 -7.12 -8.96
N LEU A 177 11.80 -8.02 -8.80
CA LEU A 177 10.58 -8.07 -9.61
C LEU A 177 9.35 -7.92 -8.73
N GLU A 178 8.49 -6.97 -9.05
CA GLU A 178 7.19 -6.83 -8.43
C GLU A 178 6.09 -7.23 -9.41
N LEU A 179 5.17 -8.07 -8.92
CA LEU A 179 4.04 -8.61 -9.66
C LEU A 179 2.73 -8.30 -8.93
N ALA A 180 1.74 -7.78 -9.64
CA ALA A 180 0.40 -7.52 -9.15
C ALA A 180 -0.65 -7.82 -10.23
#